data_b76f2592101449dea1dc173852ef92b1
#
_entry.id   b76f2592101449dea1dc173852ef92b1
#
_cell.length_a   1.000
_cell.length_b   1.000
_cell.length_c   1.000
_cell.angle_alpha   90.00
_cell.angle_beta   90.00
_cell.angle_gamma   90.00
#
_symmetry.space_group_name_H-M   'P 1'
#
loop_
_entity.id
_entity.type
_entity.pdbx_description
1 polymer ?
#
loop_
_entity_poly.entity_id
_entity_poly.type
_entity_poly.pdbx_seq_one_letter_code
_entity_poly.pdbx_strand_id
1 'polypeptide(L)'
;MKKFIKYLIRLYNDIQAKLTSHPISHLPLSKVDIQPIIMIPGSSATENRFNKMVRKLNNGQHPHHSLIRIKVWNDGHMTYRGHLKRKDRSPIFVVGFQNNRDGYKNIKKQAAMFNAAITVLREKYSFNSFKALGHSNGGLIYTVFLQQYLSNHSRLKMEKLLTIGSPYNLNKKEISDRVPMLDDFVTNQEKLPQQLQHLSILGIFFRDGDGIVHRSSVEAGRLIYKGKIASYREAIIAGKDAHHSSLPQNDQAIDLIREFLF
;
A
#
# COMPACT_ATOMS: atom_id res chain seq x y z
N MET A 1 13.10 -12.28 -19.69
CA MET A 1 13.76 -11.90 -18.43
C MET A 1 14.87 -10.85 -18.61
N LYS A 2 15.93 -11.10 -19.39
CA LYS A 2 17.07 -10.16 -19.60
C LYS A 2 16.67 -8.79 -20.17
N LYS A 3 15.69 -8.68 -21.08
CA LYS A 3 15.21 -7.40 -21.65
C LYS A 3 14.46 -6.54 -20.61
N PHE A 4 13.72 -7.17 -19.69
CA PHE A 4 12.98 -6.48 -18.64
C PHE A 4 13.92 -5.92 -17.55
N ILE A 5 14.94 -6.66 -17.16
CA ILE A 5 15.97 -6.22 -16.21
C ILE A 5 16.76 -5.03 -16.80
N LYS A 6 17.15 -5.08 -18.09
CA LYS A 6 17.78 -3.95 -18.78
C LYS A 6 16.88 -2.71 -18.83
N TYR A 7 15.58 -2.89 -19.03
CA TYR A 7 14.60 -1.78 -19.00
C TYR A 7 14.53 -1.14 -17.61
N LEU A 8 14.48 -1.93 -16.54
CA LEU A 8 14.45 -1.42 -15.16
C LEU A 8 15.75 -0.70 -14.78
N ILE A 9 16.90 -1.23 -15.19
CA ILE A 9 18.22 -0.58 -14.96
C ILE A 9 18.30 0.74 -15.74
N ARG A 10 17.83 0.78 -16.98
CA ARG A 10 17.78 2.00 -17.78
C ARG A 10 16.83 3.03 -17.17
N LEU A 11 15.65 2.62 -16.72
CA LEU A 11 14.69 3.47 -16.02
C LEU A 11 15.28 4.04 -14.72
N TYR A 12 15.99 3.23 -13.94
CA TYR A 12 16.69 3.66 -12.74
C TYR A 12 17.76 4.72 -13.05
N ASN A 13 18.58 4.48 -14.07
CA ASN A 13 19.64 5.40 -14.47
C ASN A 13 19.10 6.69 -15.10
N ASP A 14 18.01 6.63 -15.88
CA ASP A 14 17.33 7.79 -16.44
C ASP A 14 16.65 8.66 -15.35
N ILE A 15 16.14 8.03 -14.28
CA ILE A 15 15.61 8.72 -13.09
C ILE A 15 16.75 9.43 -12.35
N GLN A 16 17.88 8.78 -12.13
CA GLN A 16 19.05 9.38 -11.49
C GLN A 16 19.59 10.57 -12.31
N ALA A 17 19.71 10.44 -13.62
CA ALA A 17 20.20 11.52 -14.50
C ALA A 17 19.25 12.74 -14.50
N LYS A 18 17.93 12.56 -14.44
CA LYS A 18 16.95 13.65 -14.37
C LYS A 18 16.89 14.34 -13.00
N LEU A 19 17.21 13.64 -11.92
CA LEU A 19 17.28 14.20 -10.56
C LEU A 19 18.46 15.17 -10.38
N THR A 20 19.55 14.99 -11.16
CA THR A 20 20.74 15.86 -11.10
C THR A 20 20.61 17.14 -11.93
N SER A 21 19.61 17.26 -12.80
CA SER A 21 19.48 18.39 -13.76
C SER A 21 18.58 19.55 -13.32
N HIS A 22 17.92 19.46 -12.16
CA HIS A 22 17.09 20.55 -11.63
C HIS A 22 17.52 20.89 -10.21
N PRO A 23 18.04 22.07 -9.91
CA PRO A 23 18.31 22.50 -8.53
C PRO A 23 16.97 22.72 -7.82
N ILE A 24 16.55 21.72 -7.04
CA ILE A 24 15.48 21.90 -6.08
C ILE A 24 16.06 22.78 -4.97
N SER A 25 15.52 23.96 -4.76
CA SER A 25 15.85 24.83 -3.64
C SER A 25 15.61 24.04 -2.33
N HIS A 26 16.69 23.55 -1.76
CA HIS A 26 16.70 22.92 -0.43
C HIS A 26 16.50 24.00 0.63
N LEU A 27 15.26 24.26 1.01
CA LEU A 27 15.01 24.78 2.35
C LEU A 27 15.38 23.65 3.33
N PRO A 28 16.26 23.87 4.31
CA PRO A 28 16.54 22.89 5.34
C PRO A 28 15.27 22.73 6.18
N LEU A 29 14.44 21.77 5.87
CA LEU A 29 13.47 21.24 6.81
C LEU A 29 14.30 20.70 7.98
N SER A 30 14.23 21.37 9.15
CA SER A 30 14.74 20.77 10.38
C SER A 30 14.30 19.32 10.39
N LYS A 31 15.24 18.37 10.54
CA LYS A 31 15.01 16.93 10.51
C LYS A 31 13.92 16.55 11.50
N VAL A 32 12.66 16.65 11.10
CA VAL A 32 11.54 16.09 11.83
C VAL A 32 11.49 14.64 11.43
N ASP A 33 11.77 13.75 12.34
CA ASP A 33 11.64 12.32 12.14
C ASP A 33 10.16 12.00 11.89
N ILE A 34 9.81 11.69 10.63
CA ILE A 34 8.45 11.32 10.26
C ILE A 34 8.36 9.81 10.04
N GLN A 35 7.21 9.25 10.37
CA GLN A 35 6.83 7.90 10.01
C GLN A 35 5.53 7.96 9.20
N PRO A 36 5.62 8.08 7.87
CA PRO A 36 4.44 8.24 7.04
C PRO A 36 3.56 6.99 7.03
N ILE A 37 2.25 7.21 6.83
CA ILE A 37 1.32 6.15 6.45
C ILE A 37 1.19 6.22 4.93
N ILE A 38 1.66 5.18 4.23
CA ILE A 38 1.59 5.13 2.78
C ILE A 38 0.41 4.26 2.37
N MET A 39 -0.48 4.82 1.55
CA MET A 39 -1.72 4.18 1.14
C MET A 39 -1.71 3.90 -0.35
N ILE A 40 -2.03 2.67 -0.75
CA ILE A 40 -2.17 2.26 -2.16
C ILE A 40 -3.61 1.85 -2.43
N PRO A 41 -4.30 2.52 -3.39
CA PRO A 41 -5.65 2.17 -3.78
C PRO A 41 -5.71 0.89 -4.63
N GLY A 42 -6.94 0.41 -4.84
CA GLY A 42 -7.22 -0.74 -5.71
C GLY A 42 -7.23 -0.41 -7.20
N SER A 43 -7.65 -1.38 -8.00
CA SER A 43 -7.84 -1.23 -9.44
C SER A 43 -8.80 -0.09 -9.79
N SER A 44 -8.58 0.53 -10.94
CA SER A 44 -9.37 1.64 -11.48
C SER A 44 -9.47 2.87 -10.57
N ALA A 45 -8.79 2.88 -9.41
CA ALA A 45 -8.77 3.99 -8.49
C ALA A 45 -7.51 4.85 -8.65
N THR A 46 -7.59 6.10 -8.22
CA THR A 46 -6.52 7.08 -8.32
C THR A 46 -5.99 7.47 -6.94
N GLU A 47 -4.99 8.33 -6.90
CA GLU A 47 -4.45 8.95 -5.69
C GLU A 47 -5.49 9.75 -4.88
N ASN A 48 -6.70 9.93 -5.40
CA ASN A 48 -7.81 10.60 -4.71
C ASN A 48 -8.72 9.64 -3.93
N ARG A 49 -8.51 8.32 -4.06
CA ARG A 49 -9.38 7.28 -3.52
C ARG A 49 -9.71 7.45 -2.03
N PHE A 50 -8.75 7.89 -1.26
CA PHE A 50 -8.88 7.94 0.19
C PHE A 50 -9.26 9.33 0.75
N ASN A 51 -9.65 10.28 -0.10
CA ASN A 51 -9.98 11.65 0.35
C ASN A 51 -11.07 11.68 1.44
N LYS A 52 -12.14 10.88 1.29
CA LYS A 52 -13.23 10.80 2.29
C LYS A 52 -12.76 10.13 3.58
N MET A 53 -11.98 9.06 3.45
CA MET A 53 -11.38 8.36 4.59
C MET A 53 -10.45 9.29 5.40
N VAL A 54 -9.53 9.99 4.73
CA VAL A 54 -8.60 10.92 5.41
C VAL A 54 -9.33 12.09 6.08
N ARG A 55 -10.42 12.59 5.49
CA ARG A 55 -11.27 13.59 6.18
C ARG A 55 -11.85 13.03 7.47
N LYS A 56 -12.33 11.78 7.47
CA LYS A 56 -12.86 11.13 8.68
C LYS A 56 -11.75 10.87 9.71
N LEU A 57 -10.57 10.44 9.27
CA LEU A 57 -9.40 10.25 10.16
C LEU A 57 -9.00 11.56 10.86
N ASN A 58 -9.05 12.68 10.15
CA ASN A 58 -8.73 14.00 10.69
C ASN A 58 -9.84 14.63 11.54
N ASN A 59 -11.06 14.08 11.51
CA ASN A 59 -12.16 14.64 12.28
C ASN A 59 -11.93 14.45 13.78
N GLY A 60 -11.90 15.56 14.54
CA GLY A 60 -11.62 15.54 15.98
C GLY A 60 -10.17 15.30 16.37
N GLN A 61 -9.25 15.18 15.42
CA GLN A 61 -7.82 14.98 15.68
C GLN A 61 -7.02 16.29 15.49
N HIS A 62 -6.13 16.59 16.41
CA HIS A 62 -5.23 17.74 16.30
C HIS A 62 -3.81 17.34 16.77
N PRO A 63 -2.76 17.60 15.96
CA PRO A 63 -2.80 18.22 14.62
C PRO A 63 -3.35 17.24 13.55
N HIS A 64 -4.04 17.82 12.55
CA HIS A 64 -4.52 17.04 11.40
C HIS A 64 -3.35 16.47 10.60
N HIS A 65 -3.43 15.21 10.20
CA HIS A 65 -2.46 14.58 9.31
C HIS A 65 -2.45 15.25 7.94
N SER A 66 -1.26 15.51 7.43
CA SER A 66 -1.04 15.99 6.06
C SER A 66 -1.46 14.92 5.07
N LEU A 67 -2.09 15.33 3.96
CA LEU A 67 -2.42 14.45 2.87
C LEU A 67 -1.64 14.86 1.63
N ILE A 68 -0.71 14.00 1.21
CA ILE A 68 0.08 14.17 0.00
C ILE A 68 -0.32 13.09 -0.99
N ARG A 69 -0.86 13.49 -2.13
CA ARG A 69 -1.26 12.61 -3.22
C ARG A 69 -0.15 12.54 -4.23
N ILE A 70 0.22 11.35 -4.61
CA ILE A 70 1.35 11.07 -5.50
C ILE A 70 0.82 10.20 -6.63
N LYS A 71 0.98 10.64 -7.86
CA LYS A 71 0.70 9.83 -9.04
C LYS A 71 2.01 9.42 -9.69
N VAL A 72 2.21 8.11 -9.82
CA VAL A 72 3.33 7.53 -10.53
C VAL A 72 2.90 7.24 -11.97
N TRP A 73 3.60 7.82 -12.92
CA TRP A 73 3.33 7.67 -14.34
C TRP A 73 4.10 6.47 -14.91
N ASN A 74 3.69 5.99 -16.09
CA ASN A 74 4.29 4.79 -16.70
C ASN A 74 5.76 4.97 -17.11
N ASP A 75 6.19 6.20 -17.32
CA ASP A 75 7.58 6.57 -17.59
C ASP A 75 8.42 6.78 -16.32
N GLY A 76 7.80 6.59 -15.14
CA GLY A 76 8.46 6.68 -13.84
C GLY A 76 8.47 8.07 -13.21
N HIS A 77 8.05 9.14 -13.93
CA HIS A 77 7.94 10.43 -13.27
C HIS A 77 6.80 10.46 -12.26
N MET A 78 6.86 11.37 -11.29
CA MET A 78 5.84 11.50 -10.25
C MET A 78 5.32 12.94 -10.18
N THR A 79 4.00 13.05 -10.02
CA THR A 79 3.35 14.33 -9.72
C THR A 79 2.79 14.30 -8.30
N TYR A 80 2.84 15.46 -7.63
CA TYR A 80 2.50 15.61 -6.23
C TYR A 80 1.40 16.65 -6.06
N ARG A 81 0.48 16.40 -5.11
CA ARG A 81 -0.55 17.36 -4.69
C ARG A 81 -0.72 17.30 -3.18
N GLY A 82 -0.64 18.44 -2.54
CA GLY A 82 -0.64 18.60 -1.07
C GLY A 82 0.75 18.97 -0.56
N HIS A 83 0.85 19.26 0.74
CA HIS A 83 2.10 19.64 1.40
C HIS A 83 2.20 19.02 2.78
N LEU A 84 3.42 18.79 3.25
CA LEU A 84 3.72 18.31 4.59
C LEU A 84 3.64 19.48 5.57
N LYS A 85 2.81 19.35 6.60
CA LYS A 85 2.74 20.31 7.71
C LYS A 85 3.96 20.11 8.64
N ARG A 86 4.55 21.20 9.10
CA ARG A 86 5.81 21.21 9.84
C ARG A 86 5.83 20.33 11.12
N LYS A 87 4.69 20.15 11.79
CA LYS A 87 4.59 19.38 13.04
C LYS A 87 4.00 17.98 12.86
N ASP A 88 3.68 17.58 11.64
CA ASP A 88 3.05 16.29 11.38
C ASP A 88 4.10 15.18 11.34
N ARG A 89 4.04 14.30 12.32
CA ARG A 89 4.95 13.14 12.45
C ARG A 89 4.46 11.92 11.69
N SER A 90 3.16 11.85 11.38
CA SER A 90 2.52 10.72 10.71
C SER A 90 1.72 11.18 9.48
N PRO A 91 2.38 11.82 8.48
CA PRO A 91 1.70 12.26 7.27
C PRO A 91 1.17 11.08 6.46
N ILE A 92 0.09 11.32 5.74
CA ILE A 92 -0.53 10.34 4.86
C ILE A 92 -0.08 10.61 3.43
N PHE A 93 0.56 9.61 2.82
CA PHE A 93 0.93 9.60 1.41
C PHE A 93 0.03 8.63 0.66
N VAL A 94 -0.67 9.09 -0.36
CA VAL A 94 -1.46 8.20 -1.23
C VAL A 94 -0.74 8.06 -2.55
N VAL A 95 -0.32 6.84 -2.87
CA VAL A 95 0.40 6.52 -4.10
C VAL A 95 -0.56 5.83 -5.07
N GLY A 96 -0.94 6.55 -6.12
CA GLY A 96 -1.71 6.03 -7.25
C GLY A 96 -0.82 5.83 -8.48
N PHE A 97 -1.24 4.95 -9.38
CA PHE A 97 -0.49 4.62 -10.59
C PHE A 97 -1.29 5.01 -11.83
N GLN A 98 -0.61 5.46 -12.89
CA GLN A 98 -1.25 5.67 -14.18
C GLN A 98 -1.79 4.35 -14.72
N ASN A 99 -1.01 3.27 -14.66
CA ASN A 99 -1.49 1.92 -14.92
C ASN A 99 -2.10 1.32 -13.65
N ASN A 100 -3.39 1.54 -13.44
CA ASN A 100 -4.17 1.03 -12.30
C ASN A 100 -5.08 -0.16 -12.66
N ARG A 101 -4.71 -0.93 -13.69
CA ARG A 101 -5.49 -2.09 -14.17
C ARG A 101 -5.30 -3.31 -13.29
N ASP A 102 -6.27 -4.20 -13.35
CA ASP A 102 -6.23 -5.53 -12.73
C ASP A 102 -5.21 -6.47 -13.37
N GLY A 103 -5.08 -7.62 -12.74
CA GLY A 103 -4.32 -8.77 -13.20
C GLY A 103 -2.92 -8.83 -12.60
N TYR A 104 -2.47 -10.04 -12.28
CA TYR A 104 -1.24 -10.27 -11.54
C TYR A 104 0.01 -9.67 -12.22
N LYS A 105 0.06 -9.67 -13.54
CA LYS A 105 1.13 -9.01 -14.31
C LYS A 105 1.19 -7.50 -14.05
N ASN A 106 0.01 -6.84 -13.96
CA ASN A 106 -0.06 -5.42 -13.65
C ASN A 106 0.25 -5.14 -12.20
N ILE A 107 -0.20 -5.96 -11.25
CA ILE A 107 0.15 -5.88 -9.83
C ILE A 107 1.68 -5.92 -9.64
N LYS A 108 2.38 -6.85 -10.32
CA LYS A 108 3.85 -6.89 -10.31
C LYS A 108 4.50 -5.64 -10.89
N LYS A 109 3.94 -5.07 -11.96
CA LYS A 109 4.43 -3.78 -12.51
C LYS A 109 4.21 -2.62 -11.54
N GLN A 110 3.02 -2.54 -10.92
CA GLN A 110 2.70 -1.52 -9.93
C GLN A 110 3.58 -1.63 -8.69
N ALA A 111 3.91 -2.84 -8.23
CA ALA A 111 4.88 -3.05 -7.15
C ALA A 111 6.30 -2.58 -7.52
N ALA A 112 6.73 -2.79 -8.76
CA ALA A 112 8.00 -2.24 -9.26
C ALA A 112 7.97 -0.70 -9.32
N MET A 113 6.85 -0.11 -9.76
CA MET A 113 6.65 1.34 -9.75
C MET A 113 6.63 1.90 -8.33
N PHE A 114 6.01 1.19 -7.38
CA PHE A 114 6.04 1.56 -5.96
C PHE A 114 7.45 1.48 -5.38
N ASN A 115 8.22 0.46 -5.75
CA ASN A 115 9.64 0.33 -5.36
C ASN A 115 10.47 1.54 -5.80
N ALA A 116 10.29 2.02 -7.03
CA ALA A 116 10.95 3.24 -7.49
C ALA A 116 10.45 4.48 -6.74
N ALA A 117 9.13 4.58 -6.52
CA ALA A 117 8.52 5.70 -5.82
C ALA A 117 8.99 5.81 -4.36
N ILE A 118 9.07 4.69 -3.62
CA ILE A 118 9.48 4.71 -2.22
C ILE A 118 10.93 5.21 -2.05
N THR A 119 11.82 4.91 -3.00
CA THR A 119 13.19 5.42 -3.01
C THR A 119 13.19 6.94 -3.04
N VAL A 120 12.47 7.53 -3.99
CA VAL A 120 12.38 8.98 -4.14
C VAL A 120 11.68 9.65 -2.94
N LEU A 121 10.63 9.03 -2.41
CA LEU A 121 9.92 9.54 -1.23
C LEU A 121 10.80 9.54 0.01
N ARG A 122 11.61 8.51 0.21
CA ARG A 122 12.58 8.45 1.32
C ARG A 122 13.61 9.57 1.25
N GLU A 123 14.16 9.82 0.08
CA GLU A 123 15.12 10.91 -0.13
C GLU A 123 14.47 12.27 0.11
N LYS A 124 13.28 12.48 -0.46
CA LYS A 124 12.55 13.75 -0.38
C LYS A 124 12.08 14.09 1.04
N TYR A 125 11.62 13.10 1.80
CA TYR A 125 10.97 13.30 3.11
C TYR A 125 11.77 12.73 4.29
N SER A 126 12.93 12.13 4.05
CA SER A 126 13.90 11.65 5.06
C SER A 126 13.31 10.72 6.12
N PHE A 127 12.73 9.57 5.70
CA PHE A 127 12.23 8.55 6.62
C PHE A 127 12.85 7.17 6.37
N ASN A 128 12.94 6.34 7.42
CA ASN A 128 13.46 4.97 7.36
C ASN A 128 12.45 3.91 7.82
N SER A 129 11.29 4.35 8.30
CA SER A 129 10.18 3.44 8.59
C SER A 129 8.87 4.05 8.12
N PHE A 130 7.92 3.20 7.79
CA PHE A 130 6.58 3.59 7.40
C PHE A 130 5.56 2.54 7.80
N LYS A 131 4.30 2.95 7.85
CA LYS A 131 3.14 2.08 7.98
C LYS A 131 2.38 2.10 6.66
N ALA A 132 1.70 1.01 6.34
CA ALA A 132 1.09 0.80 5.04
C ALA A 132 -0.40 0.51 5.14
N LEU A 133 -1.19 1.05 4.19
CA LEU A 133 -2.58 0.68 3.98
C LEU A 133 -2.81 0.34 2.52
N GLY A 134 -3.30 -0.87 2.26
CA GLY A 134 -3.68 -1.33 0.92
C GLY A 134 -5.18 -1.61 0.82
N HIS A 135 -5.88 -1.02 -0.15
CA HIS A 135 -7.25 -1.38 -0.47
C HIS A 135 -7.28 -2.24 -1.72
N SER A 136 -8.02 -3.37 -1.67
CA SER A 136 -8.17 -4.24 -2.84
C SER A 136 -6.79 -4.66 -3.40
N ASN A 137 -6.50 -4.43 -4.67
CA ASN A 137 -5.19 -4.69 -5.28
C ASN A 137 -4.03 -3.99 -4.57
N GLY A 138 -4.28 -2.91 -3.82
CA GLY A 138 -3.24 -2.24 -3.04
C GLY A 138 -2.55 -3.16 -2.03
N GLY A 139 -3.30 -4.09 -1.41
CA GLY A 139 -2.70 -5.11 -0.54
C GLY A 139 -1.85 -6.13 -1.29
N LEU A 140 -2.26 -6.51 -2.50
CA LEU A 140 -1.50 -7.42 -3.36
C LEU A 140 -0.18 -6.77 -3.84
N ILE A 141 -0.22 -5.47 -4.15
CA ILE A 141 0.96 -4.67 -4.50
C ILE A 141 1.96 -4.66 -3.33
N TYR A 142 1.47 -4.45 -2.10
CA TYR A 142 2.32 -4.53 -0.91
C TYR A 142 2.89 -5.92 -0.68
N THR A 143 2.13 -6.99 -0.93
CA THR A 143 2.64 -8.36 -0.80
C THR A 143 3.81 -8.60 -1.76
N VAL A 144 3.67 -8.20 -3.04
CA VAL A 144 4.79 -8.29 -4.01
C VAL A 144 5.97 -7.43 -3.56
N PHE A 145 5.73 -6.20 -3.09
CA PHE A 145 6.80 -5.31 -2.62
C PHE A 145 7.57 -5.90 -1.44
N LEU A 146 6.87 -6.44 -0.44
CA LEU A 146 7.48 -7.08 0.73
C LEU A 146 8.37 -8.25 0.34
N GLN A 147 7.90 -9.10 -0.58
CA GLN A 147 8.59 -10.32 -0.97
C GLN A 147 9.71 -10.12 -2.00
N GLN A 148 9.64 -9.08 -2.82
CA GLN A 148 10.56 -8.93 -3.95
C GLN A 148 11.48 -7.70 -3.86
N TYR A 149 11.11 -6.68 -3.10
CA TYR A 149 11.79 -5.39 -3.16
C TYR A 149 12.26 -4.86 -1.81
N LEU A 150 11.54 -5.10 -0.71
CA LEU A 150 11.86 -4.46 0.57
C LEU A 150 13.28 -4.76 1.05
N SER A 151 13.76 -5.98 0.86
CA SER A 151 15.13 -6.40 1.24
C SER A 151 16.24 -5.63 0.51
N ASN A 152 15.93 -5.01 -0.64
CA ASN A 152 16.88 -4.20 -1.40
C ASN A 152 17.07 -2.79 -0.80
N HIS A 153 16.21 -2.40 0.14
CA HIS A 153 16.28 -1.10 0.82
C HIS A 153 16.95 -1.25 2.19
N SER A 154 18.27 -1.01 2.24
CA SER A 154 18.95 -0.96 3.53
C SER A 154 18.28 0.05 4.47
N ARG A 155 18.00 -0.35 5.71
CA ARG A 155 17.39 0.47 6.77
C ARG A 155 15.89 0.83 6.59
N LEU A 156 15.24 0.52 5.45
CA LEU A 156 13.80 0.76 5.33
C LEU A 156 13.01 -0.34 6.02
N LYS A 157 12.06 0.05 6.87
CA LYS A 157 11.17 -0.89 7.56
C LYS A 157 9.71 -0.56 7.24
N MET A 158 8.94 -1.57 6.87
CA MET A 158 7.48 -1.52 6.95
C MET A 158 7.09 -2.15 8.29
N GLU A 159 6.59 -1.36 9.23
CA GLU A 159 6.28 -1.85 10.58
C GLU A 159 4.89 -2.48 10.65
N LYS A 160 3.92 -1.84 10.00
CA LYS A 160 2.52 -2.27 10.01
C LYS A 160 1.97 -2.26 8.59
N LEU A 161 1.19 -3.27 8.26
CA LEU A 161 0.40 -3.37 7.04
C LEU A 161 -1.07 -3.54 7.43
N LEU A 162 -1.94 -2.66 6.97
CA LEU A 162 -3.38 -2.83 7.03
C LEU A 162 -3.92 -3.04 5.62
N THR A 163 -4.66 -4.11 5.40
CA THR A 163 -5.31 -4.37 4.11
C THR A 163 -6.83 -4.39 4.25
N ILE A 164 -7.52 -3.85 3.25
CA ILE A 164 -8.98 -3.76 3.23
C ILE A 164 -9.49 -4.42 1.95
N GLY A 165 -10.22 -5.53 2.09
CA GLY A 165 -10.83 -6.24 0.96
C GLY A 165 -9.83 -6.70 -0.09
N SER A 166 -8.62 -7.13 0.28
CA SER A 166 -7.59 -7.53 -0.68
C SER A 166 -7.81 -8.97 -1.17
N PRO A 167 -7.99 -9.18 -2.50
CA PRO A 167 -8.38 -10.47 -3.07
C PRO A 167 -7.15 -11.39 -3.28
N TYR A 168 -6.60 -11.98 -2.23
CA TYR A 168 -5.41 -12.82 -2.31
C TYR A 168 -5.59 -14.08 -3.19
N ASN A 169 -6.84 -14.55 -3.32
CA ASN A 169 -7.19 -15.66 -4.22
C ASN A 169 -8.10 -15.21 -5.38
N LEU A 170 -8.04 -13.93 -5.76
CA LEU A 170 -8.86 -13.31 -6.80
C LEU A 170 -10.35 -13.59 -6.62
N ASN A 171 -11.01 -14.15 -7.64
CA ASN A 171 -12.45 -14.45 -7.65
C ASN A 171 -12.80 -15.87 -7.18
N LYS A 172 -11.83 -16.62 -6.61
CA LYS A 172 -12.07 -17.98 -6.13
C LYS A 172 -12.90 -17.97 -4.84
N LYS A 173 -13.87 -18.88 -4.77
CA LYS A 173 -14.76 -19.05 -3.62
C LYS A 173 -14.21 -20.02 -2.58
N GLU A 174 -13.29 -20.89 -2.99
CA GLU A 174 -12.67 -21.88 -2.12
C GLU A 174 -11.18 -21.57 -1.94
N ILE A 175 -10.69 -21.65 -0.70
CA ILE A 175 -9.26 -21.41 -0.41
C ILE A 175 -8.38 -22.52 -1.00
N SER A 176 -8.94 -23.74 -1.15
CA SER A 176 -8.26 -24.89 -1.74
C SER A 176 -8.04 -24.76 -3.25
N ASP A 177 -8.88 -24.02 -3.95
CA ASP A 177 -8.75 -23.72 -5.40
C ASP A 177 -7.88 -22.47 -5.58
N ARG A 178 -6.57 -22.65 -5.53
CA ARG A 178 -5.61 -21.54 -5.55
C ARG A 178 -5.33 -21.05 -6.95
N VAL A 179 -5.28 -19.73 -7.10
CA VAL A 179 -4.73 -19.10 -8.31
C VAL A 179 -3.20 -19.06 -8.26
N PRO A 180 -2.51 -19.06 -9.44
CA PRO A 180 -1.05 -19.00 -9.49
C PRO A 180 -0.43 -17.83 -8.72
N MET A 181 -1.15 -16.72 -8.58
CA MET A 181 -0.73 -15.58 -7.77
C MET A 181 -0.64 -15.93 -6.28
N LEU A 182 -1.63 -16.64 -5.74
CA LEU A 182 -1.61 -17.06 -4.34
C LEU A 182 -0.51 -18.07 -4.08
N ASP A 183 -0.30 -19.02 -4.99
CA ASP A 183 0.80 -19.99 -4.88
C ASP A 183 2.17 -19.30 -4.91
N ASP A 184 2.33 -18.28 -5.76
CA ASP A 184 3.56 -17.47 -5.81
C ASP A 184 3.79 -16.74 -4.48
N PHE A 185 2.74 -16.17 -3.87
CA PHE A 185 2.84 -15.52 -2.57
C PHE A 185 3.18 -16.49 -1.42
N VAL A 186 2.57 -17.68 -1.42
CA VAL A 186 2.84 -18.72 -0.40
C VAL A 186 4.27 -19.25 -0.56
N THR A 187 4.72 -19.49 -1.79
CA THR A 187 6.09 -19.95 -2.05
C THR A 187 7.15 -18.95 -1.58
N ASN A 188 6.85 -17.65 -1.64
CA ASN A 188 7.78 -16.60 -1.26
C ASN A 188 7.57 -16.07 0.18
N GLN A 189 6.75 -16.69 1.01
CA GLN A 189 6.39 -16.21 2.36
C GLN A 189 7.61 -16.04 3.30
N GLU A 190 8.67 -16.82 3.13
CA GLU A 190 9.88 -16.71 3.93
C GLU A 190 10.67 -15.39 3.69
N LYS A 191 10.33 -14.66 2.64
CA LYS A 191 10.91 -13.33 2.35
C LYS A 191 10.18 -12.19 3.08
N LEU A 192 9.10 -12.49 3.79
CA LEU A 192 8.38 -11.48 4.57
C LEU A 192 9.20 -11.02 5.77
N PRO A 193 9.18 -9.72 6.12
CA PRO A 193 9.88 -9.23 7.30
C PRO A 193 9.24 -9.78 8.58
N GLN A 194 10.01 -10.49 9.39
CA GLN A 194 9.52 -11.16 10.59
C GLN A 194 8.88 -10.20 11.62
N GLN A 195 9.32 -8.94 11.66
CA GLN A 195 8.80 -7.93 12.58
C GLN A 195 7.48 -7.28 12.12
N LEU A 196 7.01 -7.58 10.92
CA LEU A 196 5.78 -7.01 10.36
C LEU A 196 4.55 -7.38 11.20
N GLN A 197 3.69 -6.41 11.47
CA GLN A 197 2.35 -6.61 11.98
C GLN A 197 1.33 -6.39 10.85
N HIS A 198 0.38 -7.31 10.66
CA HIS A 198 -0.61 -7.19 9.61
C HIS A 198 -2.04 -7.35 10.17
N LEU A 199 -2.89 -6.36 9.85
CA LEU A 199 -4.34 -6.41 10.06
C LEU A 199 -5.04 -6.48 8.71
N SER A 200 -5.79 -7.56 8.47
CA SER A 200 -6.61 -7.76 7.26
C SER A 200 -8.08 -7.49 7.60
N ILE A 201 -8.68 -6.47 6.98
CA ILE A 201 -10.11 -6.15 7.13
C ILE A 201 -10.86 -6.73 5.94
N LEU A 202 -11.88 -7.52 6.22
CA LEU A 202 -12.82 -8.03 5.23
C LEU A 202 -14.24 -7.46 5.45
N GLY A 203 -14.94 -7.18 4.37
CA GLY A 203 -16.31 -6.71 4.37
C GLY A 203 -17.31 -7.84 4.12
N ILE A 204 -18.43 -7.82 4.84
CA ILE A 204 -19.59 -8.65 4.56
C ILE A 204 -20.77 -7.72 4.27
N PHE A 205 -20.95 -7.40 3.00
CA PHE A 205 -22.07 -6.59 2.52
C PHE A 205 -23.29 -7.45 2.23
N PHE A 206 -23.06 -8.59 1.54
CA PHE A 206 -24.10 -9.53 1.17
C PHE A 206 -23.54 -10.94 1.12
N ARG A 207 -24.17 -11.90 1.83
CA ARG A 207 -23.75 -13.32 1.90
C ARG A 207 -22.24 -13.45 2.28
N ASP A 208 -21.39 -13.77 1.29
CA ASP A 208 -20.03 -14.25 1.52
C ASP A 208 -18.95 -13.27 1.08
N GLY A 209 -19.19 -11.96 1.15
CA GLY A 209 -18.18 -10.97 0.78
C GLY A 209 -18.69 -9.53 0.75
N ASP A 210 -17.84 -8.65 0.26
CA ASP A 210 -18.10 -7.19 0.21
C ASP A 210 -18.82 -6.73 -1.08
N GLY A 211 -19.40 -7.67 -1.83
CA GLY A 211 -20.08 -7.42 -3.11
C GLY A 211 -19.19 -7.43 -4.34
N ILE A 212 -17.86 -7.43 -4.18
CA ILE A 212 -16.87 -7.55 -5.26
C ILE A 212 -15.88 -8.67 -4.95
N VAL A 213 -15.35 -8.73 -3.73
CA VAL A 213 -14.38 -9.73 -3.29
C VAL A 213 -15.06 -10.73 -2.36
N HIS A 214 -14.89 -12.01 -2.67
CA HIS A 214 -15.40 -13.09 -1.85
C HIS A 214 -14.60 -13.17 -0.53
N ARG A 215 -15.28 -13.49 0.56
CA ARG A 215 -14.69 -13.63 1.89
C ARG A 215 -13.47 -14.54 1.89
N SER A 216 -13.60 -15.76 1.30
CA SER A 216 -12.51 -16.74 1.25
C SER A 216 -11.27 -16.21 0.53
N SER A 217 -11.45 -15.32 -0.45
CA SER A 217 -10.33 -14.71 -1.17
C SER A 217 -9.55 -13.74 -0.29
N VAL A 218 -10.21 -12.99 0.59
CA VAL A 218 -9.53 -12.14 1.59
C VAL A 218 -8.86 -13.01 2.65
N GLU A 219 -9.57 -14.02 3.17
CA GLU A 219 -9.07 -14.95 4.18
C GLU A 219 -7.88 -15.79 3.71
N ALA A 220 -7.71 -15.98 2.39
CA ALA A 220 -6.53 -16.63 1.83
C ALA A 220 -5.20 -15.92 2.18
N GLY A 221 -5.27 -14.65 2.61
CA GLY A 221 -4.12 -13.93 3.16
C GLY A 221 -3.46 -14.63 4.36
N ARG A 222 -4.23 -15.40 5.14
CA ARG A 222 -3.69 -16.19 6.26
C ARG A 222 -2.64 -17.22 5.82
N LEU A 223 -2.76 -17.78 4.62
CA LEU A 223 -1.80 -18.72 4.06
C LEU A 223 -0.44 -18.09 3.77
N ILE A 224 -0.43 -16.78 3.56
CA ILE A 224 0.77 -16.00 3.22
C ILE A 224 1.47 -15.52 4.51
N TYR A 225 0.68 -15.00 5.47
CA TYR A 225 1.21 -14.19 6.56
C TYR A 225 1.22 -14.89 7.92
N LYS A 226 0.23 -15.76 8.21
CA LYS A 226 0.07 -16.36 9.55
C LYS A 226 1.26 -17.25 9.89
N GLY A 227 1.92 -16.98 11.03
CA GLY A 227 3.10 -17.72 11.48
C GLY A 227 4.41 -17.34 10.76
N LYS A 228 4.39 -16.34 9.86
CA LYS A 228 5.57 -15.86 9.10
C LYS A 228 6.01 -14.45 9.49
N ILE A 229 5.15 -13.74 10.19
CA ILE A 229 5.37 -12.36 10.63
C ILE A 229 5.02 -12.23 12.13
N ALA A 230 5.36 -11.10 12.75
CA ALA A 230 5.16 -10.90 14.19
C ALA A 230 3.69 -11.07 14.62
N SER A 231 2.75 -10.54 13.83
CA SER A 231 1.32 -10.78 14.06
C SER A 231 0.50 -10.70 12.78
N TYR A 232 -0.48 -11.60 12.65
CA TYR A 232 -1.51 -11.53 11.62
C TYR A 232 -2.88 -11.58 12.29
N ARG A 233 -3.68 -10.55 12.07
CA ARG A 233 -5.04 -10.45 12.61
C ARG A 233 -6.02 -10.20 11.48
N GLU A 234 -7.26 -10.65 11.67
CA GLU A 234 -8.38 -10.41 10.76
C GLU A 234 -9.49 -9.69 11.51
N ALA A 235 -10.13 -8.73 10.85
CA ALA A 235 -11.33 -8.06 11.34
C ALA A 235 -12.44 -8.16 10.29
N ILE A 236 -13.68 -8.39 10.75
CA ILE A 236 -14.85 -8.48 9.89
C ILE A 236 -15.72 -7.27 10.14
N ILE A 237 -16.08 -6.56 9.07
CA ILE A 237 -17.05 -5.47 9.09
C ILE A 237 -18.27 -5.93 8.28
N ALA A 238 -19.44 -5.96 8.90
CA ALA A 238 -20.68 -6.41 8.26
C ALA A 238 -21.73 -5.29 8.15
N GLY A 239 -22.61 -5.40 7.18
CA GLY A 239 -23.76 -4.50 6.99
C GLY A 239 -23.70 -3.68 5.70
N LYS A 240 -24.67 -2.75 5.55
CA LYS A 240 -24.87 -2.00 4.29
C LYS A 240 -23.68 -1.15 3.85
N ASP A 241 -22.86 -0.68 4.77
CA ASP A 241 -21.66 0.14 4.49
C ASP A 241 -20.37 -0.69 4.40
N ALA A 242 -20.48 -2.04 4.42
CA ALA A 242 -19.38 -2.96 4.22
C ALA A 242 -19.13 -3.33 2.76
N HIS A 243 -19.83 -2.67 1.79
CA HIS A 243 -19.56 -2.84 0.36
C HIS A 243 -18.14 -2.41 0.02
N HIS A 244 -17.49 -3.12 -0.89
CA HIS A 244 -16.08 -2.95 -1.29
C HIS A 244 -15.64 -1.49 -1.46
N SER A 245 -16.45 -0.71 -2.19
CA SER A 245 -16.15 0.71 -2.45
C SER A 245 -16.40 1.60 -1.23
N SER A 246 -17.24 1.20 -0.28
CA SER A 246 -17.57 1.96 0.93
C SER A 246 -16.70 1.58 2.12
N LEU A 247 -16.17 0.37 2.12
CA LEU A 247 -15.44 -0.22 3.24
C LEU A 247 -14.26 0.65 3.75
N PRO A 248 -13.40 1.27 2.92
CA PRO A 248 -12.32 2.12 3.42
C PRO A 248 -12.76 3.36 4.19
N GLN A 249 -13.98 3.85 4.00
CA GLN A 249 -14.55 4.99 4.71
C GLN A 249 -15.70 4.62 5.65
N ASN A 250 -15.94 3.34 5.90
CA ASN A 250 -16.84 2.82 6.94
C ASN A 250 -16.32 3.25 8.32
N ASP A 251 -17.20 3.61 9.26
CA ASP A 251 -16.76 4.15 10.55
C ASP A 251 -16.02 3.13 11.40
N GLN A 252 -16.43 1.86 11.41
CA GLN A 252 -15.68 0.78 12.07
C GLN A 252 -14.30 0.59 11.46
N ALA A 253 -14.18 0.71 10.11
CA ALA A 253 -12.87 0.66 9.45
C ALA A 253 -11.99 1.85 9.87
N ILE A 254 -12.57 3.06 9.99
CA ILE A 254 -11.85 4.24 10.46
C ILE A 254 -11.29 4.03 11.88
N ASP A 255 -12.06 3.44 12.77
CA ASP A 255 -11.63 3.18 14.14
C ASP A 255 -10.51 2.13 14.19
N LEU A 256 -10.64 1.04 13.43
CA LEU A 256 -9.57 0.04 13.27
C LEU A 256 -8.29 0.63 12.65
N ILE A 257 -8.42 1.54 11.67
CA ILE A 257 -7.29 2.24 11.07
C ILE A 257 -6.60 3.13 12.11
N ARG A 258 -7.36 3.88 12.93
CA ARG A 258 -6.81 4.70 14.00
C ARG A 258 -6.05 3.86 15.02
N GLU A 259 -6.68 2.82 15.54
CA GLU A 259 -6.08 1.95 16.55
C GLU A 259 -4.81 1.28 16.04
N PHE A 260 -4.82 0.82 14.79
CA PHE A 260 -3.71 0.02 14.27
C PHE A 260 -2.59 0.86 13.67
N LEU A 261 -2.88 1.96 12.99
CA LEU A 261 -1.86 2.71 12.25
C LEU A 261 -1.37 3.97 12.97
N PHE A 262 -2.15 4.51 13.89
CA PHE A 262 -1.75 5.71 14.62
C PHE A 262 -1.46 5.39 16.07
#